data_d616e0d1f0a6b22e1f5b9e3c7fe71335
#
_entry.id   d616e0d1f0a6b22e1f5b9e3c7fe71335
#
_cell.length_a   1.000
_cell.length_b   1.000
_cell.length_c   1.000
_cell.angle_alpha   90.00
_cell.angle_beta   90.00
_cell.angle_gamma   90.00
#
_symmetry.space_group_name_H-M   'P 1'
#
loop_
_entity.id
_entity.type
_entity.pdbx_description
1 polymer ?
#
loop_
_entity_poly.entity_id
_entity_poly.type
_entity_poly.pdbx_seq_one_letter_code
_entity_poly.pdbx_strand_id
1 'polypeptide(L)'
;LHLATHGFYYTSEEAKEHEYFRMSDKLYYDSGIRSGIILTSGNHAWKGKSIPYGAEDGILTANEISGIDLSNTDLVTLSACQTALGDIASDGVYGMQRSFKVAGVNSIIMSLWQVNDEATYLMMEKFYDELTKGKGKREAFRDAQLFIKSWADQRVKELKDTFSDKIPEIQE
;
A
#
# COMPACT_ATOMS: atom_id res chain seq x y z
N LEU A 1 -0.03 12.25 -6.63
CA LEU A 1 -1.19 11.40 -6.35
C LEU A 1 -0.98 10.68 -5.01
N HIS A 2 -1.94 10.76 -4.10
CA HIS A 2 -1.92 10.00 -2.84
C HIS A 2 -3.18 9.13 -2.77
N LEU A 3 -2.97 7.83 -2.62
CA LEU A 3 -4.02 6.82 -2.53
C LEU A 3 -3.95 6.17 -1.15
N ALA A 4 -4.90 6.53 -0.27
CA ALA A 4 -5.07 5.99 1.06
C ALA A 4 -6.28 5.04 1.04
N THR A 5 -6.03 3.74 0.87
CA THR A 5 -7.08 2.74 0.72
C THR A 5 -6.56 1.34 1.07
N HIS A 6 -7.36 0.31 0.87
CA HIS A 6 -6.92 -1.08 1.04
C HIS A 6 -6.19 -1.57 -0.21
N GLY A 7 -4.98 -2.08 -0.01
CA GLY A 7 -4.25 -2.81 -1.03
C GLY A 7 -4.39 -4.32 -0.83
N PHE A 8 -4.21 -5.07 -1.91
CA PHE A 8 -4.20 -6.52 -1.86
C PHE A 8 -3.08 -7.10 -2.73
N TYR A 9 -2.60 -8.25 -2.30
CA TYR A 9 -1.74 -9.13 -3.07
C TYR A 9 -2.08 -10.57 -2.68
N TYR A 10 -2.27 -11.42 -3.68
CA TYR A 10 -2.53 -12.84 -3.52
C TYR A 10 -1.53 -13.66 -4.32
N THR A 11 -1.06 -14.76 -3.73
CA THR A 11 -0.41 -15.81 -4.51
C THR A 11 -1.42 -16.48 -5.45
N SER A 12 -0.95 -17.25 -6.42
CA SER A 12 -1.85 -17.97 -7.33
C SER A 12 -2.75 -18.97 -6.60
N GLU A 13 -2.27 -19.56 -5.52
CA GLU A 13 -3.05 -20.50 -4.72
C GLU A 13 -4.15 -19.80 -3.91
N GLU A 14 -3.83 -18.70 -3.25
CA GLU A 14 -4.81 -17.91 -2.49
C GLU A 14 -5.88 -17.31 -3.42
N ALA A 15 -5.50 -16.84 -4.61
CA ALA A 15 -6.43 -16.27 -5.57
C ALA A 15 -7.49 -17.28 -6.06
N LYS A 16 -7.14 -18.56 -6.20
CA LYS A 16 -8.10 -19.62 -6.57
C LYS A 16 -9.28 -19.72 -5.60
N GLU A 17 -9.04 -19.47 -4.32
CA GLU A 17 -10.04 -19.59 -3.25
C GLU A 17 -10.83 -18.31 -3.03
N HIS A 18 -10.35 -17.16 -3.54
CA HIS A 18 -10.99 -15.88 -3.30
C HIS A 18 -12.18 -15.62 -4.24
N GLU A 19 -13.32 -15.18 -3.69
CA GLU A 19 -14.58 -15.00 -4.40
C GLU A 19 -14.48 -14.07 -5.62
N TYR A 20 -13.73 -12.97 -5.51
CA TYR A 20 -13.53 -12.02 -6.60
C TYR A 20 -12.93 -12.66 -7.85
N PHE A 21 -11.90 -13.50 -7.70
CA PHE A 21 -11.25 -14.16 -8.84
C PHE A 21 -12.10 -15.31 -9.40
N ARG A 22 -12.86 -16.00 -8.56
CA ARG A 22 -13.74 -17.10 -8.99
C ARG A 22 -14.94 -16.63 -9.81
N MET A 23 -15.48 -15.44 -9.48
CA MET A 23 -16.67 -14.90 -10.16
C MET A 23 -16.36 -14.20 -11.48
N SER A 24 -15.12 -13.81 -11.71
CA SER A 24 -14.78 -12.91 -12.83
C SER A 24 -14.19 -13.61 -14.04
N ASP A 25 -14.09 -14.96 -14.09
CA ASP A 25 -13.30 -15.71 -15.11
C ASP A 25 -11.89 -15.08 -15.31
N LYS A 26 -11.49 -14.21 -14.41
CA LYS A 26 -10.21 -13.51 -14.48
C LYS A 26 -9.10 -14.53 -14.27
N LEU A 27 -8.12 -14.43 -15.10
CA LEU A 27 -6.97 -15.30 -15.13
C LEU A 27 -6.14 -15.11 -13.86
N TYR A 28 -6.51 -15.78 -12.76
CA TYR A 28 -5.74 -15.78 -11.50
C TYR A 28 -4.27 -16.22 -11.67
N TYR A 29 -3.92 -16.67 -12.86
CA TYR A 29 -2.53 -16.92 -13.26
C TYR A 29 -1.74 -15.64 -13.48
N ASP A 30 -2.40 -14.52 -13.82
CA ASP A 30 -1.74 -13.25 -14.07
C ASP A 30 -1.47 -12.53 -12.75
N SER A 31 -0.18 -12.36 -12.43
CA SER A 31 0.26 -11.65 -11.22
C SER A 31 -0.22 -10.19 -11.16
N GLY A 32 -0.42 -9.55 -12.31
CA GLY A 32 -0.92 -8.19 -12.41
C GLY A 32 -2.40 -8.05 -12.03
N ILE A 33 -3.17 -9.14 -12.08
CA ILE A 33 -4.57 -9.16 -11.61
C ILE A 33 -4.64 -9.47 -10.11
N ARG A 34 -3.67 -10.21 -9.58
CA ARG A 34 -3.62 -10.65 -8.17
C ARG A 34 -3.10 -9.58 -7.20
N SER A 35 -2.76 -8.41 -7.69
CA SER A 35 -2.35 -7.26 -6.89
C SER A 35 -3.07 -6.00 -7.34
N GLY A 36 -3.43 -5.14 -6.38
CA GLY A 36 -4.17 -3.92 -6.70
C GLY A 36 -4.62 -3.17 -5.46
N ILE A 37 -5.50 -2.21 -5.66
CA ILE A 37 -6.16 -1.43 -4.61
C ILE A 37 -7.67 -1.46 -4.78
N ILE A 38 -8.37 -1.36 -3.65
CA ILE A 38 -9.84 -1.32 -3.60
C ILE A 38 -10.26 0.14 -3.47
N LEU A 39 -10.97 0.64 -4.47
CA LEU A 39 -11.51 1.99 -4.51
C LEU A 39 -12.97 2.02 -4.00
N THR A 40 -13.59 3.19 -4.08
CA THR A 40 -15.00 3.37 -3.72
C THR A 40 -15.87 2.37 -4.48
N SER A 41 -16.79 1.73 -3.78
CA SER A 41 -17.68 0.68 -4.29
C SER A 41 -17.04 -0.70 -4.56
N GLY A 42 -15.73 -0.84 -4.49
CA GLY A 42 -15.04 -2.11 -4.76
C GLY A 42 -15.44 -3.27 -3.84
N ASN A 43 -15.98 -2.98 -2.65
CA ASN A 43 -16.49 -4.01 -1.73
C ASN A 43 -17.56 -4.92 -2.31
N HIS A 44 -18.31 -4.47 -3.33
CA HIS A 44 -19.33 -5.30 -4.00
C HIS A 44 -18.66 -6.41 -4.82
N ALA A 45 -17.76 -6.01 -5.71
CA ALA A 45 -16.99 -6.94 -6.53
C ALA A 45 -16.11 -7.84 -5.67
N TRP A 46 -15.46 -7.28 -4.65
CA TRP A 46 -14.59 -8.00 -3.73
C TRP A 46 -15.26 -9.17 -3.02
N LYS A 47 -16.55 -9.01 -2.71
CA LYS A 47 -17.40 -10.06 -2.11
C LYS A 47 -18.10 -10.93 -3.15
N GLY A 48 -17.64 -10.97 -4.40
CA GLY A 48 -18.22 -11.77 -5.46
C GLY A 48 -19.66 -11.40 -5.84
N LYS A 49 -20.11 -10.18 -5.54
CA LYS A 49 -21.47 -9.74 -5.91
C LYS A 49 -21.47 -9.19 -7.34
N SER A 50 -22.60 -9.39 -8.03
CA SER A 50 -22.77 -8.88 -9.38
C SER A 50 -22.73 -7.36 -9.42
N ILE A 51 -22.02 -6.82 -10.41
CA ILE A 51 -21.90 -5.38 -10.65
C ILE A 51 -22.95 -5.00 -11.71
N PRO A 52 -23.64 -3.86 -11.55
CA PRO A 52 -24.56 -3.38 -12.56
C PRO A 52 -23.89 -3.20 -13.92
N TYR A 53 -24.61 -3.52 -14.99
CA TYR A 53 -24.07 -3.35 -16.34
C TYR A 53 -23.61 -1.92 -16.60
N GLY A 54 -22.39 -1.77 -17.10
CA GLY A 54 -21.76 -0.47 -17.38
C GLY A 54 -21.16 0.26 -16.17
N ALA A 55 -21.17 -0.35 -14.97
CA ALA A 55 -20.48 0.18 -13.81
C ALA A 55 -19.09 -0.45 -13.65
N GLU A 56 -18.13 0.35 -13.17
CA GLU A 56 -16.80 -0.12 -12.81
C GLU A 56 -16.85 -0.94 -11.52
N ASP A 57 -15.97 -1.93 -11.40
CA ASP A 57 -15.95 -2.82 -10.24
C ASP A 57 -15.33 -2.20 -8.98
N GLY A 58 -14.70 -1.04 -9.09
CA GLY A 58 -14.05 -0.34 -7.99
C GLY A 58 -12.78 -1.02 -7.50
N ILE A 59 -12.20 -1.92 -8.29
CA ILE A 59 -10.92 -2.57 -8.02
C ILE A 59 -9.95 -2.15 -9.12
N LEU A 60 -8.85 -1.54 -8.71
CA LEU A 60 -7.79 -1.11 -9.63
C LEU A 60 -6.61 -2.08 -9.51
N THR A 61 -6.49 -2.97 -10.48
CA THR A 61 -5.43 -3.98 -10.54
C THR A 61 -4.11 -3.40 -11.05
N ALA A 62 -3.02 -4.09 -10.77
CA ALA A 62 -1.70 -3.70 -11.29
C ALA A 62 -1.66 -3.68 -12.84
N ASN A 63 -2.39 -4.58 -13.51
CA ASN A 63 -2.51 -4.58 -14.96
C ASN A 63 -3.21 -3.31 -15.47
N GLU A 64 -4.31 -2.91 -14.86
CA GLU A 64 -5.02 -1.68 -15.24
C GLU A 64 -4.16 -0.45 -15.01
N ILE A 65 -3.44 -0.38 -13.87
CA ILE A 65 -2.49 0.71 -13.58
C ILE A 65 -1.44 0.84 -14.69
N SER A 66 -0.91 -0.28 -15.20
CA SER A 66 0.12 -0.25 -16.24
C SER A 66 -0.38 0.31 -17.58
N GLY A 67 -1.69 0.33 -17.80
CA GLY A 67 -2.35 0.90 -18.99
C GLY A 67 -2.71 2.37 -18.87
N ILE A 68 -2.54 3.00 -17.70
CA ILE A 68 -2.84 4.42 -17.47
C ILE A 68 -1.61 5.26 -17.83
N ASP A 69 -1.80 6.40 -18.48
CA ASP A 69 -0.71 7.37 -18.67
C ASP A 69 -0.56 8.25 -17.41
N LEU A 70 0.47 7.98 -16.63
CA LEU A 70 0.89 8.73 -15.45
C LEU A 70 2.25 9.42 -15.64
N SER A 71 2.67 9.64 -16.88
CA SER A 71 3.97 10.26 -17.23
C SER A 71 4.14 11.67 -16.64
N ASN A 72 3.06 12.39 -16.39
CA ASN A 72 3.06 13.68 -15.73
C ASN A 72 2.93 13.60 -14.19
N THR A 73 2.94 12.39 -13.61
CA THR A 73 2.83 12.19 -12.16
C THR A 73 4.20 12.05 -11.54
N ASP A 74 4.62 13.09 -10.82
CA ASP A 74 5.94 13.15 -10.19
C ASP A 74 6.07 12.24 -8.95
N LEU A 75 4.98 12.04 -8.20
CA LEU A 75 4.96 11.21 -7.00
C LEU A 75 3.62 10.48 -6.87
N VAL A 76 3.71 9.17 -6.63
CA VAL A 76 2.60 8.36 -6.12
C VAL A 76 2.92 7.91 -4.70
N THR A 77 2.01 8.15 -3.77
CA THR A 77 2.08 7.64 -2.40
C THR A 77 0.93 6.65 -2.20
N LEU A 78 1.26 5.42 -1.84
CA LEU A 78 0.31 4.36 -1.52
C LEU A 78 0.32 4.11 -0.01
N SER A 79 -0.61 4.72 0.70
CA SER A 79 -0.86 4.43 2.12
C SER A 79 -1.83 3.25 2.22
N ALA A 80 -1.36 2.08 1.78
CA ALA A 80 -2.11 0.84 1.76
C ALA A 80 -1.19 -0.33 2.15
N CYS A 81 -1.72 -1.27 2.93
CA CYS A 81 -0.94 -2.40 3.43
C CYS A 81 -0.52 -3.33 2.28
N GLN A 82 0.72 -3.85 2.35
CA GLN A 82 1.24 -4.91 1.46
C GLN A 82 1.27 -4.54 -0.04
N THR A 83 1.19 -3.27 -0.40
CA THR A 83 1.14 -2.84 -1.80
C THR A 83 2.45 -3.04 -2.57
N ALA A 84 3.57 -3.18 -1.87
CA ALA A 84 4.86 -3.45 -2.50
C ALA A 84 5.15 -4.95 -2.69
N LEU A 85 4.26 -5.84 -2.24
CA LEU A 85 4.38 -7.28 -2.50
C LEU A 85 4.02 -7.60 -3.94
N GLY A 86 4.60 -8.67 -4.48
CA GLY A 86 4.37 -9.16 -5.82
C GLY A 86 5.09 -10.48 -6.05
N ASP A 87 4.79 -11.15 -7.15
CA ASP A 87 5.47 -12.38 -7.54
C ASP A 87 6.92 -12.08 -7.93
N ILE A 88 7.83 -12.93 -7.48
CA ILE A 88 9.22 -12.89 -7.92
C ILE A 88 9.33 -13.71 -9.21
N ALA A 89 9.70 -13.03 -10.30
CA ALA A 89 10.00 -13.67 -11.57
C ALA A 89 11.47 -13.43 -11.94
N SER A 90 11.94 -14.07 -13.01
CA SER A 90 13.34 -13.98 -13.47
C SER A 90 13.79 -12.54 -13.80
N ASP A 91 12.85 -11.66 -14.10
CA ASP A 91 13.09 -10.26 -14.48
C ASP A 91 12.62 -9.24 -13.39
N GLY A 92 12.35 -9.70 -12.17
CA GLY A 92 12.04 -8.88 -11.00
C GLY A 92 10.75 -9.22 -10.29
N VAL A 93 10.31 -8.32 -9.40
CA VAL A 93 9.05 -8.44 -8.67
C VAL A 93 7.92 -7.86 -9.51
N TYR A 94 6.92 -8.70 -9.84
CA TYR A 94 5.70 -8.27 -10.50
C TYR A 94 4.66 -7.85 -9.48
N GLY A 95 4.24 -6.60 -9.55
CA GLY A 95 3.24 -6.04 -8.67
C GLY A 95 3.01 -4.55 -8.96
N MET A 96 2.29 -3.88 -8.09
CA MET A 96 1.89 -2.48 -8.27
C MET A 96 3.05 -1.52 -8.49
N GLN A 97 4.22 -1.75 -7.83
CA GLN A 97 5.40 -0.92 -8.03
C GLN A 97 5.82 -0.86 -9.51
N ARG A 98 5.91 -2.03 -10.16
CA ARG A 98 6.27 -2.12 -11.58
C ARG A 98 5.22 -1.47 -12.45
N SER A 99 3.94 -1.70 -12.15
CA SER A 99 2.83 -1.13 -12.93
C SER A 99 2.81 0.39 -12.91
N PHE A 100 3.03 1.02 -11.76
CA PHE A 100 3.20 2.47 -11.70
C PHE A 100 4.44 2.99 -12.44
N LYS A 101 5.53 2.21 -12.47
CA LYS A 101 6.71 2.56 -13.26
C LYS A 101 6.44 2.45 -14.75
N VAL A 102 5.73 1.42 -15.20
CA VAL A 102 5.30 1.27 -16.60
C VAL A 102 4.36 2.41 -16.99
N ALA A 103 3.45 2.81 -16.10
CA ALA A 103 2.57 3.94 -16.28
C ALA A 103 3.30 5.32 -16.36
N GLY A 104 4.61 5.36 -16.08
CA GLY A 104 5.43 6.57 -16.23
C GLY A 104 5.69 7.36 -14.96
N VAL A 105 5.32 6.85 -13.77
CA VAL A 105 5.51 7.54 -12.50
C VAL A 105 6.99 7.68 -12.15
N ASN A 106 7.44 8.91 -11.80
CA ASN A 106 8.82 9.18 -11.43
C ASN A 106 9.21 8.58 -10.08
N SER A 107 8.42 8.82 -9.05
CA SER A 107 8.71 8.41 -7.68
C SER A 107 7.50 7.71 -7.05
N ILE A 108 7.76 6.65 -6.27
CA ILE A 108 6.72 5.89 -5.60
C ILE A 108 7.11 5.73 -4.14
N ILE A 109 6.18 5.99 -3.23
CA ILE A 109 6.25 5.67 -1.81
C ILE A 109 5.18 4.63 -1.53
N MET A 110 5.56 3.49 -0.94
CA MET A 110 4.63 2.43 -0.58
C MET A 110 5.16 1.62 0.61
N SER A 111 4.28 0.97 1.35
CA SER A 111 4.66 0.08 2.44
C SER A 111 5.02 -1.32 1.92
N LEU A 112 6.05 -1.93 2.52
CA LEU A 112 6.48 -3.31 2.24
C LEU A 112 5.74 -4.33 3.10
N TRP A 113 5.15 -3.91 4.19
CA TRP A 113 4.43 -4.73 5.16
C TRP A 113 3.25 -3.96 5.74
N GLN A 114 2.47 -4.64 6.58
CA GLN A 114 1.38 -3.99 7.30
C GLN A 114 1.96 -2.98 8.30
N VAL A 115 1.49 -1.74 8.21
CA VAL A 115 1.93 -0.63 9.04
C VAL A 115 0.79 -0.17 9.97
N ASN A 116 1.17 0.44 11.08
CA ASN A 116 0.20 1.05 12.01
C ASN A 116 -0.36 2.35 11.41
N ASP A 117 -1.67 2.53 11.46
CA ASP A 117 -2.37 3.67 10.85
C ASP A 117 -1.92 5.01 11.45
N GLU A 118 -1.78 5.10 12.79
CA GLU A 118 -1.33 6.32 13.48
C GLU A 118 0.09 6.69 13.08
N ALA A 119 1.01 5.73 13.07
CA ALA A 119 2.39 5.95 12.66
C ALA A 119 2.48 6.37 11.18
N THR A 120 1.65 5.78 10.32
CA THR A 120 1.59 6.11 8.90
C THR A 120 1.06 7.53 8.70
N TYR A 121 -0.01 7.90 9.40
CA TYR A 121 -0.55 9.25 9.36
C TYR A 121 0.51 10.29 9.74
N LEU A 122 1.14 10.12 10.91
CA LEU A 122 2.18 11.04 11.41
C LEU A 122 3.39 11.12 10.46
N MET A 123 3.78 9.99 9.88
CA MET A 123 4.87 9.94 8.91
C MET A 123 4.52 10.72 7.64
N MET A 124 3.31 10.55 7.10
CA MET A 124 2.87 11.25 5.90
C MET A 124 2.68 12.75 6.16
N GLU A 125 2.12 13.13 7.30
CA GLU A 125 2.02 14.54 7.73
C GLU A 125 3.41 15.19 7.74
N LYS A 126 4.37 14.55 8.40
CA LYS A 126 5.75 15.04 8.45
C LYS A 126 6.40 15.11 7.08
N PHE A 127 6.20 14.10 6.24
CA PHE A 127 6.74 14.06 4.89
C PHE A 127 6.24 15.23 4.05
N TYR A 128 4.93 15.47 4.04
CA TYR A 128 4.34 16.57 3.26
C TYR A 128 4.71 17.95 3.83
N ASP A 129 4.80 18.09 5.14
CA ASP A 129 5.30 19.31 5.79
C ASP A 129 6.72 19.66 5.31
N GLU A 130 7.63 18.68 5.27
CA GLU A 130 8.99 18.90 4.77
C GLU A 130 9.04 19.21 3.26
N LEU A 131 8.15 18.62 2.47
CA LEU A 131 8.01 18.98 1.05
C LEU A 131 7.55 20.42 0.86
N THR A 132 6.59 20.92 1.67
CA THR A 132 6.13 22.31 1.59
C THR A 132 7.20 23.32 1.96
N LYS A 133 8.20 22.91 2.75
CA LYS A 133 9.40 23.70 3.08
C LYS A 133 10.45 23.70 1.95
N GLY A 134 10.16 23.03 0.83
CA GLY A 134 11.03 23.00 -0.34
C GLY A 134 12.11 21.91 -0.32
N LYS A 135 12.06 20.94 0.62
CA LYS A 135 12.98 19.80 0.60
C LYS A 135 12.70 18.86 -0.56
N GLY A 136 13.74 18.22 -1.07
CA GLY A 136 13.59 17.16 -2.06
C GLY A 136 12.86 15.94 -1.48
N LYS A 137 12.11 15.19 -2.32
CA LYS A 137 11.30 14.03 -1.91
C LYS A 137 12.09 13.01 -1.06
N ARG A 138 13.33 12.71 -1.44
CA ARG A 138 14.18 11.76 -0.71
C ARG A 138 14.54 12.25 0.69
N GLU A 139 14.91 13.50 0.81
CA GLU A 139 15.27 14.15 2.07
C GLU A 139 14.05 14.26 2.99
N ALA A 140 12.95 14.78 2.48
CA ALA A 140 11.68 14.88 3.21
C ALA A 140 11.20 13.53 3.75
N PHE A 141 11.30 12.48 2.94
CA PHE A 141 10.91 11.13 3.35
C PHE A 141 11.86 10.54 4.41
N ARG A 142 13.16 10.81 4.28
CA ARG A 142 14.16 10.43 5.29
C ARG A 142 13.87 11.08 6.64
N ASP A 143 13.58 12.38 6.63
CA ASP A 143 13.26 13.11 7.86
C ASP A 143 11.98 12.58 8.51
N ALA A 144 10.98 12.25 7.71
CA ALA A 144 9.75 11.61 8.19
C ALA A 144 10.03 10.23 8.82
N GLN A 145 10.90 9.43 8.23
CA GLN A 145 11.31 8.14 8.81
C GLN A 145 12.04 8.29 10.15
N LEU A 146 12.95 9.26 10.26
CA LEU A 146 13.66 9.54 11.50
C LEU A 146 12.72 10.07 12.59
N PHE A 147 11.77 10.91 12.21
CA PHE A 147 10.74 11.40 13.12
C PHE A 147 9.90 10.25 13.69
N ILE A 148 9.39 9.35 12.83
CA ILE A 148 8.59 8.20 13.29
C ILE A 148 9.40 7.25 14.17
N LYS A 149 10.68 7.03 13.86
CA LYS A 149 11.55 6.23 14.74
C LYS A 149 11.61 6.83 16.14
N SER A 150 11.90 8.13 16.25
CA SER A 150 11.96 8.82 17.54
C SER A 150 10.64 8.78 18.29
N TRP A 151 9.52 8.98 17.59
CA TRP A 151 8.17 8.88 18.16
C TRP A 151 7.89 7.47 18.70
N ALA A 152 8.22 6.44 17.95
CA ALA A 152 8.03 5.05 18.37
C ALA A 152 8.87 4.70 19.62
N ASP A 153 10.14 5.12 19.66
CA ASP A 153 11.03 4.92 20.81
C ASP A 153 10.45 5.59 22.08
N GLN A 154 9.95 6.82 21.92
CA GLN A 154 9.30 7.53 23.02
C GLN A 154 8.00 6.83 23.48
N ARG A 155 7.17 6.37 22.55
CA ARG A 155 5.93 5.68 22.85
C ARG A 155 6.15 4.36 23.59
N VAL A 156 7.16 3.59 23.17
CA VAL A 156 7.58 2.37 23.87
C VAL A 156 8.03 2.67 25.30
N LYS A 157 8.80 3.75 25.51
CA LYS A 157 9.24 4.17 26.84
C LYS A 157 8.05 4.54 27.73
N GLU A 158 7.12 5.36 27.24
CA GLU A 158 5.90 5.75 27.98
C GLU A 158 5.06 4.53 28.39
N LEU A 159 4.92 3.55 27.48
CA LEU A 159 4.20 2.31 27.78
C LEU A 159 4.92 1.48 28.85
N LYS A 160 6.23 1.33 28.77
CA LYS A 160 7.02 0.64 29.80
C LYS A 160 6.87 1.31 31.15
N ASP A 161 6.99 2.63 31.22
CA ASP A 161 6.87 3.39 32.46
C ASP A 161 5.45 3.26 33.06
N THR A 162 4.41 3.21 32.21
CA THR A 162 3.00 3.10 32.64
C THR A 162 2.65 1.70 33.14
N PHE A 163 3.27 0.67 32.59
CA PHE A 163 2.92 -0.73 32.86
C PHE A 163 3.99 -1.51 33.63
N SER A 164 5.12 -0.88 33.99
CA SER A 164 6.23 -1.52 34.73
C SER A 164 5.77 -2.18 36.05
N ASP A 165 4.81 -1.57 36.73
CA ASP A 165 4.26 -2.08 37.98
C ASP A 165 3.23 -3.22 37.80
N LYS A 166 2.75 -3.41 36.55
CA LYS A 166 1.69 -4.39 36.23
C LYS A 166 2.19 -5.63 35.53
N ILE A 167 3.38 -5.59 34.93
CA ILE A 167 3.98 -6.69 34.16
C ILE A 167 5.47 -6.79 34.51
N PRO A 168 5.85 -7.58 35.53
CA PRO A 168 7.23 -7.71 35.98
C PRO A 168 8.22 -8.22 34.91
N GLU A 169 7.72 -8.93 33.90
CA GLU A 169 8.55 -9.54 32.83
C GLU A 169 9.05 -8.54 31.75
N ILE A 170 8.64 -7.25 31.84
CA ILE A 170 9.12 -6.22 30.90
C ILE A 170 10.44 -5.55 31.38
N GLN A 171 11.00 -6.02 32.47
CA GLN A 171 12.19 -5.42 33.09
C GLN A 171 13.55 -5.99 32.61
N GLU A 172 13.58 -6.92 31.64
CA GLU A 172 14.83 -7.46 31.06
C GLU A 172 15.11 -6.96 29.65
#